data_eac614f92e13444b789fd892e8cf07d1
#
_entry.id   eac614f92e13444b789fd892e8cf07d1
#
_cell.length_a   1.000
_cell.length_b   1.000
_cell.length_c   1.000
_cell.angle_alpha   90.00
_cell.angle_beta   90.00
_cell.angle_gamma   90.00
#
_symmetry.space_group_name_H-M   'P 1'
#
loop_
_entity.id
_entity.type
_entity.pdbx_description
1 polymer ?
#
loop_
_entity_poly.entity_id
_entity_poly.type
_entity_poly.pdbx_seq_one_letter_code
_entity_poly.pdbx_strand_id
1 'polypeptide(L)'
;MTAQTDVQTLPNQSRVDRHPSMSVPILVFDQVSKWYGPVIGVNQVTLELRGGITGLVGANGAGKTTLLRLATGQLRPDVGRVCVAGIDTWKWQAKRRIGYSPDHDVFFEEMSGYQFVEAMARLCGYFGAEARRRTESVLELVGMASRSDRRLRGYSKGMRQRIKLAQALLHDPDLLILDEPLSGIDPIGRHELVELFRSLANDGKCLLISSHELEELEKLTDHVAIMARGRIAAVGTVIQIRDLLDDHPMSVLIEIAQPRYVAGLLLNWPEVVGIDFGTTPDDHEALLVRARNPRQFFRQLGRLVIEEGLEIQRLEALDDSTQAILSYLLGGRNLAPRFTDRQ
;
A
#
# COMPACT_ATOMS: atom_id res chain seq x y z
N MET A 1 52.38 -8.70 -50.39
CA MET A 1 52.59 -8.60 -48.94
C MET A 1 51.42 -7.82 -48.38
N THR A 2 50.39 -8.49 -48.00
CA THR A 2 49.09 -7.99 -47.54
C THR A 2 49.02 -8.15 -46.02
N ALA A 3 48.94 -7.04 -45.33
CA ALA A 3 48.72 -7.03 -43.88
C ALA A 3 47.23 -7.14 -43.57
N GLN A 4 46.82 -8.22 -42.92
CA GLN A 4 45.52 -8.40 -42.34
C GLN A 4 45.44 -7.56 -41.04
N THR A 5 44.39 -6.73 -40.95
CA THR A 5 44.04 -5.98 -39.74
C THR A 5 42.97 -6.77 -39.00
N ASP A 6 43.33 -7.30 -37.86
CA ASP A 6 42.41 -7.95 -36.92
C ASP A 6 41.46 -6.95 -36.31
N VAL A 7 40.15 -7.16 -36.51
CA VAL A 7 39.10 -6.45 -35.82
C VAL A 7 38.81 -7.18 -34.50
N GLN A 8 39.30 -6.61 -33.41
CA GLN A 8 38.98 -7.05 -32.07
C GLN A 8 37.54 -6.65 -31.70
N THR A 9 36.66 -7.63 -31.62
CA THR A 9 35.32 -7.55 -31.06
C THR A 9 35.43 -7.31 -29.57
N LEU A 10 34.92 -6.17 -29.10
CA LEU A 10 34.75 -5.83 -27.70
C LEU A 10 33.62 -6.67 -27.07
N PRO A 11 33.80 -7.21 -25.85
CA PRO A 11 32.78 -8.01 -25.21
C PRO A 11 31.58 -7.16 -24.75
N ASN A 12 30.41 -7.67 -25.03
CA ASN A 12 29.09 -7.22 -24.66
C ASN A 12 29.02 -6.98 -23.13
N GLN A 13 28.98 -5.74 -22.69
CA GLN A 13 28.76 -5.38 -21.29
C GLN A 13 27.32 -5.72 -20.92
N SER A 14 27.14 -6.85 -20.26
CA SER A 14 25.96 -7.23 -19.50
C SER A 14 25.44 -6.07 -18.67
N ARG A 15 24.14 -5.80 -18.80
CA ARG A 15 23.38 -4.92 -17.91
C ARG A 15 23.64 -5.38 -16.46
N VAL A 16 24.46 -4.64 -15.77
CA VAL A 16 24.59 -4.75 -14.32
C VAL A 16 23.33 -4.16 -13.72
N ASP A 17 22.53 -5.01 -13.10
CA ASP A 17 21.43 -4.60 -12.24
C ASP A 17 21.99 -3.66 -11.18
N ARG A 18 21.69 -2.37 -11.32
CA ARG A 18 21.98 -1.37 -10.31
C ARG A 18 20.98 -1.54 -9.17
N HIS A 19 21.24 -2.44 -8.25
CA HIS A 19 20.72 -2.33 -6.92
C HIS A 19 21.17 -0.95 -6.36
N PRO A 20 20.27 -0.13 -5.84
CA PRO A 20 20.68 1.13 -5.22
C PRO A 20 21.45 0.80 -3.95
N SER A 21 22.78 0.88 -4.04
CA SER A 21 23.71 0.79 -2.92
C SER A 21 23.32 1.81 -1.87
N MET A 22 23.07 1.36 -0.62
CA MET A 22 23.13 2.09 0.67
C MET A 22 22.99 3.62 0.60
N SER A 23 21.88 4.11 0.04
CA SER A 23 21.53 5.53 0.10
C SER A 23 21.07 5.89 1.53
N VAL A 24 21.47 7.06 1.99
CA VAL A 24 21.03 7.62 3.27
C VAL A 24 19.48 7.63 3.30
N PRO A 25 18.82 7.18 4.39
CA PRO A 25 17.38 7.21 4.46
C PRO A 25 16.82 8.63 4.30
N ILE A 26 15.80 8.78 3.47
CA ILE A 26 15.09 10.05 3.29
C ILE A 26 14.15 10.32 4.46
N LEU A 27 13.41 9.29 4.94
CA LEU A 27 12.52 9.40 6.10
C LEU A 27 12.91 8.34 7.14
N VAL A 28 13.04 8.78 8.38
CA VAL A 28 13.39 7.91 9.53
C VAL A 28 12.42 8.17 10.66
N PHE A 29 11.76 7.12 11.11
CA PHE A 29 11.10 7.03 12.41
C PHE A 29 12.00 6.24 13.35
N ASP A 30 12.35 6.82 14.49
CA ASP A 30 13.24 6.22 15.49
C ASP A 30 12.50 6.08 16.82
N GLN A 31 12.00 4.88 17.13
CA GLN A 31 11.25 4.51 18.35
C GLN A 31 10.08 5.44 18.66
N VAL A 32 9.31 5.80 17.64
CA VAL A 32 8.29 6.84 17.71
C VAL A 32 7.03 6.34 18.39
N SER A 33 6.58 7.09 19.41
CA SER A 33 5.27 6.89 20.04
C SER A 33 4.48 8.19 20.14
N LYS A 34 3.15 8.09 20.00
CA LYS A 34 2.21 9.20 20.07
C LYS A 34 0.92 8.78 20.77
N TRP A 35 0.54 9.53 21.80
CA TRP A 35 -0.71 9.35 22.53
C TRP A 35 -1.70 10.49 22.29
N TYR A 36 -2.99 10.16 22.37
CA TYR A 36 -4.11 11.08 22.42
C TYR A 36 -4.87 10.84 23.74
N GLY A 37 -4.42 11.50 24.80
CA GLY A 37 -4.85 11.16 26.15
C GLY A 37 -4.53 9.69 26.48
N PRO A 38 -5.53 8.86 26.86
CA PRO A 38 -5.30 7.46 27.16
C PRO A 38 -5.16 6.56 25.91
N VAL A 39 -5.43 7.10 24.73
CA VAL A 39 -5.42 6.30 23.49
C VAL A 39 -4.06 6.40 22.82
N ILE A 40 -3.45 5.25 22.52
CA ILE A 40 -2.21 5.18 21.77
C ILE A 40 -2.51 5.20 20.28
N GLY A 41 -1.99 6.20 19.57
CA GLY A 41 -2.12 6.32 18.13
C GLY A 41 -0.99 5.62 17.38
N VAL A 42 0.26 5.75 17.88
CA VAL A 42 1.47 5.12 17.35
C VAL A 42 2.33 4.66 18.53
N ASN A 43 2.88 3.45 18.44
CA ASN A 43 3.61 2.81 19.54
C ASN A 43 4.96 2.23 19.08
N GLN A 44 6.06 2.85 19.49
CA GLN A 44 7.43 2.39 19.26
C GLN A 44 7.72 2.06 17.78
N VAL A 45 7.26 2.90 16.87
CA VAL A 45 7.50 2.71 15.44
C VAL A 45 8.94 3.04 15.08
N THR A 46 9.62 2.08 14.46
CA THR A 46 10.90 2.27 13.78
C THR A 46 10.72 1.89 12.32
N LEU A 47 10.97 2.84 11.42
CA LEU A 47 10.81 2.64 9.98
C LEU A 47 11.76 3.58 9.23
N GLU A 48 12.42 3.08 8.20
CA GLU A 48 13.28 3.86 7.30
C GLU A 48 12.82 3.73 5.86
N LEU A 49 12.73 4.87 5.15
CA LEU A 49 12.50 4.92 3.72
C LEU A 49 13.72 5.52 3.01
N ARG A 50 14.20 4.87 1.95
CA ARG A 50 15.44 5.26 1.26
C ARG A 50 15.22 5.85 -0.13
N GLY A 51 14.08 5.59 -0.76
CA GLY A 51 13.71 6.07 -2.09
C GLY A 51 12.64 5.18 -2.72
N GLY A 52 12.20 5.53 -3.93
CA GLY A 52 11.14 4.81 -4.61
C GLY A 52 9.79 4.94 -3.91
N ILE A 53 8.92 3.96 -4.13
CA ILE A 53 7.58 3.95 -3.52
C ILE A 53 7.55 2.92 -2.38
N THR A 54 7.10 3.35 -1.21
CA THR A 54 6.75 2.48 -0.09
C THR A 54 5.26 2.58 0.20
N GLY A 55 4.57 1.46 0.17
CA GLY A 55 3.17 1.36 0.57
C GLY A 55 3.03 1.24 2.09
N LEU A 56 2.12 2.00 2.69
CA LEU A 56 1.73 1.87 4.10
C LEU A 56 0.33 1.29 4.17
N VAL A 57 0.21 0.00 4.43
CA VAL A 57 -1.09 -0.68 4.51
C VAL A 57 -1.52 -0.92 5.94
N GLY A 58 -2.82 -0.83 6.19
CA GLY A 58 -3.40 -1.13 7.49
C GLY A 58 -4.88 -0.81 7.55
N ALA A 59 -5.61 -1.50 8.42
CA ALA A 59 -7.03 -1.24 8.65
C ALA A 59 -7.30 0.20 9.10
N ASN A 60 -8.56 0.63 9.00
CA ASN A 60 -8.98 1.90 9.58
C ASN A 60 -8.73 1.90 11.09
N GLY A 61 -8.15 2.97 11.62
CA GLY A 61 -7.74 3.07 13.01
C GLY A 61 -6.38 2.40 13.34
N ALA A 62 -5.66 1.80 12.37
CA ALA A 62 -4.33 1.22 12.60
C ALA A 62 -3.26 2.24 13.02
N GLY A 63 -3.52 3.55 12.80
CA GLY A 63 -2.58 4.62 13.13
C GLY A 63 -1.90 5.26 11.90
N LYS A 64 -2.25 4.87 10.67
CA LYS A 64 -1.65 5.37 9.41
C LYS A 64 -1.61 6.90 9.36
N THR A 65 -2.77 7.57 9.46
CA THR A 65 -2.84 9.04 9.41
C THR A 65 -2.06 9.70 10.53
N THR A 66 -2.00 9.09 11.73
CA THR A 66 -1.14 9.60 12.82
C THR A 66 0.33 9.52 12.44
N LEU A 67 0.78 8.39 11.88
CA LEU A 67 2.15 8.21 11.39
C LEU A 67 2.51 9.23 10.30
N LEU A 68 1.60 9.44 9.33
CA LEU A 68 1.79 10.42 8.25
C LEU A 68 1.86 11.87 8.80
N ARG A 69 1.02 12.23 9.78
CA ARG A 69 1.08 13.54 10.43
C ARG A 69 2.36 13.76 11.23
N LEU A 70 2.93 12.72 11.82
CA LEU A 70 4.24 12.77 12.46
C LEU A 70 5.35 12.97 11.41
N ALA A 71 5.28 12.26 10.27
CA ALA A 71 6.22 12.41 9.15
C ALA A 71 6.20 13.81 8.53
N THR A 72 5.02 14.44 8.48
CA THR A 72 4.88 15.82 7.93
C THR A 72 5.18 16.90 8.96
N GLY A 73 5.46 16.54 10.22
CA GLY A 73 5.66 17.50 11.31
C GLY A 73 4.39 18.31 11.65
N GLN A 74 3.21 17.78 11.38
CA GLN A 74 1.92 18.32 11.87
C GLN A 74 1.66 17.90 13.31
N LEU A 75 2.20 16.74 13.70
CA LEU A 75 2.22 16.25 15.06
C LEU A 75 3.64 16.10 15.56
N ARG A 76 3.84 16.32 16.85
CA ARG A 76 5.09 16.03 17.53
C ARG A 76 4.99 14.68 18.23
N PRO A 77 6.00 13.81 18.10
CA PRO A 77 6.03 12.56 18.87
C PRO A 77 6.16 12.86 20.37
N ASP A 78 5.58 12.01 21.21
CA ASP A 78 5.75 12.08 22.68
C ASP A 78 7.04 11.35 23.09
N VAL A 79 7.43 10.31 22.33
CA VAL A 79 8.69 9.58 22.48
C VAL A 79 9.29 9.34 21.11
N GLY A 80 10.62 9.31 21.04
CA GLY A 80 11.36 9.10 19.81
C GLY A 80 11.47 10.36 18.95
N ARG A 81 11.89 10.18 17.70
CA ARG A 81 12.06 11.30 16.75
C ARG A 81 11.71 10.88 15.33
N VAL A 82 11.31 11.86 14.52
CA VAL A 82 11.09 11.69 13.08
C VAL A 82 11.96 12.67 12.32
N CYS A 83 12.73 12.17 11.36
CA CYS A 83 13.63 13.00 10.56
C CYS A 83 13.37 12.80 9.06
N VAL A 84 13.46 13.89 8.28
CA VAL A 84 13.50 13.88 6.83
C VAL A 84 14.85 14.42 6.37
N ALA A 85 15.59 13.63 5.58
CA ALA A 85 16.95 13.91 5.17
C ALA A 85 17.86 14.33 6.36
N GLY A 86 17.72 13.63 7.50
CA GLY A 86 18.46 13.89 8.73
C GLY A 86 17.98 15.11 9.55
N ILE A 87 16.96 15.82 9.08
CA ILE A 87 16.41 17.01 9.74
C ILE A 87 15.11 16.65 10.45
N ASP A 88 14.98 17.01 11.74
CA ASP A 88 13.76 16.81 12.53
C ASP A 88 12.55 17.43 11.81
N THR A 89 11.47 16.68 11.66
CA THR A 89 10.26 17.08 10.91
C THR A 89 9.54 18.30 11.51
N TRP A 90 9.79 18.62 12.77
CA TRP A 90 9.28 19.84 13.41
C TRP A 90 9.91 21.11 12.87
N LYS A 91 11.13 21.01 12.29
CA LYS A 91 11.85 22.15 11.72
C LYS A 91 11.32 22.50 10.33
N TRP A 92 11.25 23.80 10.00
CA TRP A 92 10.77 24.29 8.70
C TRP A 92 11.62 23.80 7.51
N GLN A 93 12.91 23.55 7.73
CA GLN A 93 13.81 23.02 6.71
C GLN A 93 13.40 21.62 6.24
N ALA A 94 12.93 20.76 7.16
CA ALA A 94 12.38 19.46 6.81
C ALA A 94 11.07 19.60 6.01
N LYS A 95 10.19 20.52 6.43
CA LYS A 95 8.90 20.76 5.77
C LYS A 95 9.04 21.19 4.31
N ARG A 96 10.10 21.92 3.97
CA ARG A 96 10.42 22.28 2.57
C ARG A 96 10.78 21.09 1.68
N ARG A 97 11.09 19.94 2.26
CA ARG A 97 11.43 18.72 1.54
C ARG A 97 10.26 17.74 1.46
N ILE A 98 9.10 18.09 2.04
CA ILE A 98 7.94 17.22 2.17
C ILE A 98 6.77 17.80 1.40
N GLY A 99 6.24 17.06 0.43
CA GLY A 99 4.93 17.29 -0.15
C GLY A 99 3.90 16.39 0.53
N TYR A 100 2.74 16.93 0.88
CA TYR A 100 1.69 16.17 1.55
C TYR A 100 0.35 16.33 0.86
N SER A 101 -0.27 15.19 0.54
CA SER A 101 -1.65 15.10 0.05
C SER A 101 -2.49 14.38 1.11
N PRO A 102 -3.34 15.07 1.87
CA PRO A 102 -4.21 14.44 2.87
C PRO A 102 -5.36 13.66 2.22
N ASP A 103 -5.93 12.70 2.96
CA ASP A 103 -7.16 12.01 2.55
C ASP A 103 -8.34 13.00 2.40
N HIS A 104 -8.53 13.86 3.41
CA HIS A 104 -9.63 14.82 3.39
C HIS A 104 -9.36 16.01 2.48
N ASP A 105 -10.42 16.44 1.79
CA ASP A 105 -10.39 17.65 0.98
C ASP A 105 -10.45 18.89 1.87
N VAL A 106 -9.50 19.82 1.66
CA VAL A 106 -9.47 21.13 2.31
C VAL A 106 -9.34 22.19 1.23
N PHE A 107 -10.46 22.47 0.56
CA PHE A 107 -10.49 23.42 -0.56
C PHE A 107 -11.33 24.65 -0.26
N PHE A 108 -10.95 25.76 -0.87
CA PHE A 108 -11.81 26.93 -1.01
C PHE A 108 -12.69 26.71 -2.25
N GLU A 109 -13.87 26.18 -2.05
CA GLU A 109 -14.78 25.67 -3.08
C GLU A 109 -15.14 26.68 -4.19
N GLU A 110 -15.11 27.99 -3.91
CA GLU A 110 -15.40 29.05 -4.86
C GLU A 110 -14.21 29.43 -5.74
N MET A 111 -13.00 29.05 -5.37
CA MET A 111 -11.81 29.26 -6.19
C MET A 111 -11.78 28.28 -7.38
N SER A 112 -11.14 28.72 -8.48
CA SER A 112 -10.77 27.78 -9.53
C SER A 112 -9.56 26.94 -9.10
N GLY A 113 -9.33 25.79 -9.76
CA GLY A 113 -8.15 24.96 -9.51
C GLY A 113 -6.85 25.76 -9.68
N TYR A 114 -6.77 26.58 -10.72
CA TYR A 114 -5.63 27.46 -10.95
C TYR A 114 -5.42 28.45 -9.80
N GLN A 115 -6.47 29.19 -9.40
CA GLN A 115 -6.39 30.15 -8.31
C GLN A 115 -5.96 29.50 -6.99
N PHE A 116 -6.48 28.31 -6.71
CA PHE A 116 -6.12 27.58 -5.50
C PHE A 116 -4.63 27.19 -5.52
N VAL A 117 -4.15 26.57 -6.61
CA VAL A 117 -2.75 26.12 -6.71
C VAL A 117 -1.79 27.33 -6.71
N GLU A 118 -2.14 28.45 -7.38
CA GLU A 118 -1.36 29.68 -7.35
C GLU A 118 -1.31 30.28 -5.93
N ALA A 119 -2.41 30.26 -5.19
CA ALA A 119 -2.43 30.71 -3.79
C ALA A 119 -1.51 29.84 -2.92
N MET A 120 -1.51 28.52 -3.12
CA MET A 120 -0.59 27.60 -2.42
C MET A 120 0.88 27.87 -2.81
N ALA A 121 1.17 28.18 -4.09
CA ALA A 121 2.51 28.57 -4.52
C ALA A 121 3.00 29.82 -3.78
N ARG A 122 2.13 30.81 -3.59
CA ARG A 122 2.46 32.04 -2.81
C ARG A 122 2.72 31.73 -1.33
N LEU A 123 1.97 30.79 -0.73
CA LEU A 123 2.22 30.32 0.64
C LEU A 123 3.54 29.56 0.76
N CYS A 124 3.99 28.90 -0.31
CA CYS A 124 5.33 28.30 -0.38
C CYS A 124 6.46 29.34 -0.56
N GLY A 125 6.13 30.64 -0.71
CA GLY A 125 7.09 31.73 -0.85
C GLY A 125 7.43 32.09 -2.30
N TYR A 126 6.66 31.61 -3.28
CA TYR A 126 6.83 31.99 -4.69
C TYR A 126 5.87 33.13 -5.04
N PHE A 127 6.36 34.13 -5.79
CA PHE A 127 5.59 35.32 -6.15
C PHE A 127 5.71 35.63 -7.64
N GLY A 128 4.77 36.41 -8.15
CA GLY A 128 4.79 36.95 -9.50
C GLY A 128 4.91 35.87 -10.60
N ALA A 129 5.86 36.03 -11.50
CA ALA A 129 6.05 35.12 -12.62
C ALA A 129 6.47 33.70 -12.18
N GLU A 130 7.22 33.58 -11.09
CA GLU A 130 7.64 32.27 -10.56
C GLU A 130 6.45 31.46 -10.01
N ALA A 131 5.54 32.10 -9.27
CA ALA A 131 4.32 31.43 -8.79
C ALA A 131 3.49 30.93 -9.95
N ARG A 132 3.30 31.74 -11.01
CA ARG A 132 2.56 31.35 -12.21
C ARG A 132 3.21 30.17 -12.93
N ARG A 133 4.51 30.27 -13.22
CA ARG A 133 5.26 29.21 -13.89
C ARG A 133 5.14 27.86 -13.16
N ARG A 134 5.32 27.86 -11.83
CA ARG A 134 5.18 26.65 -11.01
C ARG A 134 3.77 26.11 -11.01
N THR A 135 2.77 26.97 -10.92
CA THR A 135 1.35 26.60 -10.99
C THR A 135 1.02 25.91 -12.30
N GLU A 136 1.42 26.51 -13.43
CA GLU A 136 1.22 25.94 -14.76
C GLU A 136 1.90 24.59 -14.90
N SER A 137 3.18 24.51 -14.51
CA SER A 137 3.96 23.27 -14.59
C SER A 137 3.34 22.12 -13.78
N VAL A 138 2.91 22.37 -12.53
CA VAL A 138 2.33 21.28 -11.73
C VAL A 138 0.92 20.91 -12.18
N LEU A 139 0.13 21.86 -12.69
CA LEU A 139 -1.19 21.58 -13.28
C LEU A 139 -1.08 20.75 -14.56
N GLU A 140 -0.06 21.01 -15.37
CA GLU A 140 0.26 20.19 -16.54
C GLU A 140 0.68 18.78 -16.11
N LEU A 141 1.61 18.67 -15.16
CA LEU A 141 2.11 17.40 -14.64
C LEU A 141 0.99 16.48 -14.10
N VAL A 142 -0.01 17.06 -13.41
CA VAL A 142 -1.14 16.27 -12.89
C VAL A 142 -2.31 16.14 -13.89
N GLY A 143 -2.15 16.61 -15.13
CA GLY A 143 -3.17 16.52 -16.17
C GLY A 143 -4.41 17.41 -15.95
N MET A 144 -4.24 18.54 -15.25
CA MET A 144 -5.33 19.45 -14.91
C MET A 144 -5.30 20.78 -15.68
N ALA A 145 -4.30 21.04 -16.53
CA ALA A 145 -4.12 22.31 -17.23
C ALA A 145 -5.41 22.80 -17.94
N SER A 146 -6.07 21.94 -18.74
CA SER A 146 -7.25 22.28 -19.52
C SER A 146 -8.55 22.47 -18.69
N ARG A 147 -8.54 22.08 -17.41
CA ARG A 147 -9.72 22.12 -16.51
C ARG A 147 -9.51 22.99 -15.27
N SER A 148 -8.34 23.61 -15.16
CA SER A 148 -7.92 24.37 -13.97
C SER A 148 -8.72 25.64 -13.74
N ASP A 149 -9.37 26.23 -14.77
CA ASP A 149 -10.19 27.44 -14.65
C ASP A 149 -11.58 27.20 -14.04
N ARG A 150 -12.02 25.94 -13.95
CA ARG A 150 -13.30 25.58 -13.36
C ARG A 150 -13.23 25.68 -11.83
N ARG A 151 -14.34 26.06 -11.18
CA ARG A 151 -14.43 26.11 -9.72
C ARG A 151 -14.33 24.71 -9.09
N LEU A 152 -13.63 24.63 -7.95
CA LEU A 152 -13.35 23.38 -7.24
C LEU A 152 -14.60 22.64 -6.79
N ARG A 153 -15.69 23.35 -6.47
CA ARG A 153 -17.00 22.75 -6.12
C ARG A 153 -17.56 21.82 -7.20
N GLY A 154 -17.19 22.07 -8.47
CA GLY A 154 -17.63 21.27 -9.61
C GLY A 154 -16.65 20.15 -10.00
N TYR A 155 -15.61 19.88 -9.20
CA TYR A 155 -14.63 18.85 -9.51
C TYR A 155 -15.09 17.48 -9.04
N SER A 156 -14.82 16.46 -9.88
CA SER A 156 -14.93 15.06 -9.46
C SER A 156 -13.88 14.72 -8.40
N LYS A 157 -14.05 13.60 -7.69
CA LYS A 157 -13.09 13.14 -6.68
C LYS A 157 -11.68 12.98 -7.28
N GLY A 158 -11.56 12.40 -8.48
CA GLY A 158 -10.27 12.28 -9.18
C GLY A 158 -9.63 13.63 -9.53
N MET A 159 -10.44 14.62 -9.95
CA MET A 159 -9.92 15.98 -10.19
C MET A 159 -9.44 16.64 -8.90
N ARG A 160 -10.18 16.49 -7.79
CA ARG A 160 -9.79 16.99 -6.46
C ARG A 160 -8.46 16.37 -6.01
N GLN A 161 -8.31 15.06 -6.20
CA GLN A 161 -7.07 14.35 -5.87
C GLN A 161 -5.88 14.88 -6.67
N ARG A 162 -6.06 15.16 -7.96
CA ARG A 162 -5.01 15.75 -8.80
C ARG A 162 -4.61 17.15 -8.34
N ILE A 163 -5.56 17.97 -7.86
CA ILE A 163 -5.23 19.30 -7.29
C ILE A 163 -4.50 19.17 -5.96
N LYS A 164 -4.86 18.22 -5.08
CA LYS A 164 -4.09 17.95 -3.85
C LYS A 164 -2.65 17.53 -4.19
N LEU A 165 -2.49 16.71 -5.21
CA LEU A 165 -1.16 16.30 -5.68
C LEU A 165 -0.38 17.48 -6.28
N ALA A 166 -1.02 18.33 -7.09
CA ALA A 166 -0.41 19.56 -7.61
C ALA A 166 0.11 20.46 -6.48
N GLN A 167 -0.71 20.68 -5.43
CA GLN A 167 -0.31 21.43 -4.24
C GLN A 167 0.92 20.78 -3.56
N ALA A 168 0.95 19.46 -3.42
CA ALA A 168 2.05 18.75 -2.77
C ALA A 168 3.36 18.86 -3.56
N LEU A 169 3.30 19.03 -4.88
CA LEU A 169 4.45 19.08 -5.79
C LEU A 169 5.00 20.50 -6.05
N LEU A 170 4.29 21.56 -5.66
CA LEU A 170 4.62 22.96 -5.99
C LEU A 170 6.06 23.36 -5.67
N HIS A 171 6.60 22.92 -4.57
CA HIS A 171 7.93 23.28 -4.07
C HIS A 171 9.00 22.22 -4.37
N ASP A 172 8.69 21.27 -5.26
CA ASP A 172 9.58 20.21 -5.72
C ASP A 172 10.20 19.40 -4.56
N PRO A 173 9.39 18.73 -3.73
CA PRO A 173 9.87 18.03 -2.55
C PRO A 173 10.66 16.76 -2.90
N ASP A 174 11.57 16.35 -1.99
CA ASP A 174 12.28 15.07 -2.08
C ASP A 174 11.39 13.89 -1.64
N LEU A 175 10.46 14.15 -0.70
CA LEU A 175 9.54 13.18 -0.11
C LEU A 175 8.08 13.57 -0.37
N LEU A 176 7.31 12.67 -0.95
CA LEU A 176 5.86 12.79 -1.08
C LEU A 176 5.16 11.85 -0.12
N ILE A 177 4.25 12.38 0.67
CA ILE A 177 3.41 11.63 1.60
C ILE A 177 1.97 11.76 1.14
N LEU A 178 1.36 10.63 0.75
CA LEU A 178 0.06 10.58 0.12
C LEU A 178 -0.87 9.70 0.97
N ASP A 179 -1.91 10.31 1.55
CA ASP A 179 -2.88 9.60 2.39
C ASP A 179 -4.09 9.18 1.55
N GLU A 180 -4.27 7.87 1.34
CA GLU A 180 -5.35 7.24 0.57
C GLU A 180 -5.55 7.85 -0.84
N PRO A 181 -4.48 8.07 -1.66
CA PRO A 181 -4.58 8.87 -2.88
C PRO A 181 -5.40 8.23 -4.01
N LEU A 182 -5.66 6.93 -3.96
CA LEU A 182 -6.40 6.20 -4.98
C LEU A 182 -7.86 5.91 -4.58
N SER A 183 -8.24 6.23 -3.32
CA SER A 183 -9.55 5.91 -2.78
C SER A 183 -10.68 6.61 -3.54
N GLY A 184 -11.66 5.81 -4.05
CA GLY A 184 -12.87 6.28 -4.72
C GLY A 184 -12.63 7.01 -6.04
N ILE A 185 -11.54 6.71 -6.72
CA ILE A 185 -11.24 7.17 -8.07
C ILE A 185 -11.66 6.06 -9.05
N ASP A 186 -12.20 6.47 -10.19
CA ASP A 186 -12.55 5.55 -11.28
C ASP A 186 -11.32 4.79 -11.81
N PRO A 187 -11.48 3.61 -12.44
CA PRO A 187 -10.35 2.78 -12.85
C PRO A 187 -9.37 3.47 -13.80
N ILE A 188 -9.86 4.31 -14.71
CA ILE A 188 -9.01 5.03 -15.68
C ILE A 188 -8.16 6.08 -14.96
N GLY A 189 -8.80 6.92 -14.15
CA GLY A 189 -8.10 7.95 -13.37
C GLY A 189 -7.11 7.36 -12.36
N ARG A 190 -7.44 6.18 -11.81
CA ARG A 190 -6.54 5.43 -10.93
C ARG A 190 -5.29 4.97 -11.67
N HIS A 191 -5.44 4.39 -12.87
CA HIS A 191 -4.30 3.96 -13.69
C HIS A 191 -3.36 5.12 -14.01
N GLU A 192 -3.91 6.28 -14.42
CA GLU A 192 -3.12 7.47 -14.73
C GLU A 192 -2.34 7.99 -13.50
N LEU A 193 -2.94 7.96 -12.30
CA LEU A 193 -2.24 8.35 -11.07
C LEU A 193 -1.14 7.36 -10.69
N VAL A 194 -1.36 6.06 -10.88
CA VAL A 194 -0.34 5.02 -10.66
C VAL A 194 0.89 5.28 -11.53
N GLU A 195 0.68 5.56 -12.83
CA GLU A 195 1.78 5.86 -13.75
C GLU A 195 2.50 7.17 -13.37
N LEU A 196 1.75 8.18 -12.92
CA LEU A 196 2.36 9.43 -12.42
C LEU A 196 3.21 9.18 -11.17
N PHE A 197 2.75 8.38 -10.20
CA PHE A 197 3.53 8.05 -9.01
C PHE A 197 4.81 7.27 -9.36
N ARG A 198 4.73 6.33 -10.31
CA ARG A 198 5.91 5.62 -10.82
C ARG A 198 6.92 6.54 -11.51
N SER A 199 6.42 7.46 -12.33
CA SER A 199 7.28 8.47 -12.96
C SER A 199 8.01 9.31 -11.91
N LEU A 200 7.30 9.84 -10.92
CA LEU A 200 7.90 10.63 -9.85
C LEU A 200 8.96 9.84 -9.05
N ALA A 201 8.73 8.56 -8.82
CA ALA A 201 9.71 7.69 -8.16
C ALA A 201 10.94 7.44 -9.04
N ASN A 202 10.75 7.24 -10.35
CA ASN A 202 11.84 7.08 -11.31
C ASN A 202 12.68 8.37 -11.45
N ASP A 203 12.07 9.55 -11.26
CA ASP A 203 12.73 10.85 -11.20
C ASP A 203 13.48 11.08 -9.87
N GLY A 204 13.53 10.05 -9.01
CA GLY A 204 14.32 10.07 -7.78
C GLY A 204 13.57 10.54 -6.53
N LYS A 205 12.28 10.80 -6.61
CA LYS A 205 11.47 11.16 -5.43
C LYS A 205 11.18 9.91 -4.57
N CYS A 206 11.12 10.12 -3.26
CA CYS A 206 10.65 9.11 -2.31
C CYS A 206 9.15 9.31 -2.07
N LEU A 207 8.35 8.24 -2.20
CA LEU A 207 6.90 8.28 -1.99
C LEU A 207 6.51 7.34 -0.84
N LEU A 208 5.75 7.85 0.12
CA LEU A 208 5.04 7.07 1.13
C LEU A 208 3.55 7.18 0.86
N ILE A 209 2.95 6.08 0.45
CA ILE A 209 1.54 6.01 0.02
C ILE A 209 0.76 5.13 0.96
N SER A 210 -0.25 5.69 1.66
CA SER A 210 -1.14 4.88 2.48
C SER A 210 -2.30 4.29 1.68
N SER A 211 -2.71 3.09 2.04
CA SER A 211 -3.98 2.48 1.64
C SER A 211 -4.49 1.53 2.72
N HIS A 212 -5.79 1.27 2.71
CA HIS A 212 -6.39 0.19 3.50
C HIS A 212 -6.48 -1.11 2.68
N GLU A 213 -6.16 -1.07 1.38
CA GLU A 213 -6.15 -2.20 0.45
C GLU A 213 -4.73 -2.50 -0.02
N LEU A 214 -4.22 -3.71 0.26
CA LEU A 214 -2.88 -4.13 -0.20
C LEU A 214 -2.82 -4.22 -1.73
N GLU A 215 -3.88 -4.73 -2.34
CA GLU A 215 -4.01 -4.91 -3.80
C GLU A 215 -3.84 -3.59 -4.59
N GLU A 216 -4.23 -2.46 -3.99
CA GLU A 216 -3.96 -1.15 -4.59
C GLU A 216 -2.46 -0.84 -4.58
N LEU A 217 -1.77 -1.14 -3.47
CA LEU A 217 -0.35 -0.87 -3.32
C LEU A 217 0.52 -1.82 -4.14
N GLU A 218 0.11 -3.08 -4.32
CA GLU A 218 0.80 -4.05 -5.18
C GLU A 218 0.94 -3.58 -6.63
N LYS A 219 -0.02 -2.78 -7.11
CA LYS A 219 0.06 -2.16 -8.43
C LYS A 219 1.08 -1.02 -8.50
N LEU A 220 1.52 -0.49 -7.37
CA LEU A 220 2.43 0.65 -7.27
C LEU A 220 3.86 0.23 -6.97
N THR A 221 4.01 -0.72 -6.06
CA THR A 221 5.30 -1.06 -5.46
C THR A 221 5.32 -2.49 -4.93
N ASP A 222 6.51 -3.08 -4.91
CA ASP A 222 6.74 -4.35 -4.21
C ASP A 222 7.05 -4.14 -2.72
N HIS A 223 7.40 -2.91 -2.30
CA HIS A 223 7.79 -2.61 -0.93
C HIS A 223 6.64 -2.05 -0.11
N VAL A 224 6.27 -2.75 0.96
CA VAL A 224 5.17 -2.34 1.84
C VAL A 224 5.56 -2.42 3.31
N ALA A 225 4.98 -1.53 4.10
CA ALA A 225 4.98 -1.56 5.55
C ALA A 225 3.55 -1.82 6.04
N ILE A 226 3.35 -2.89 6.77
CA ILE A 226 2.04 -3.23 7.37
C ILE A 226 1.95 -2.60 8.73
N MET A 227 0.91 -1.78 8.92
CA MET A 227 0.65 -1.10 10.18
C MET A 227 -0.59 -1.63 10.89
N ALA A 228 -0.45 -1.86 12.18
CA ALA A 228 -1.47 -2.51 12.96
C ALA A 228 -1.43 -2.06 14.42
N ARG A 229 -2.58 -1.65 15.00
CA ARG A 229 -2.70 -1.20 16.40
C ARG A 229 -1.58 -0.22 16.83
N GLY A 230 -1.26 0.71 15.93
CA GLY A 230 -0.23 1.73 16.18
C GLY A 230 1.21 1.24 16.01
N ARG A 231 1.46 0.01 15.54
CA ARG A 231 2.82 -0.55 15.33
C ARG A 231 3.04 -0.93 13.89
N ILE A 232 4.30 -0.98 13.47
CA ILE A 232 4.69 -1.65 12.24
C ILE A 232 4.78 -3.15 12.56
N ALA A 233 3.91 -3.93 11.92
CA ALA A 233 3.83 -5.38 12.10
C ALA A 233 4.81 -6.12 11.18
N ALA A 234 4.98 -5.63 9.94
CA ALA A 234 5.93 -6.18 8.98
C ALA A 234 6.39 -5.10 7.99
N VAL A 235 7.61 -5.25 7.47
CA VAL A 235 8.17 -4.43 6.38
C VAL A 235 8.90 -5.36 5.43
N GLY A 236 8.66 -5.23 4.15
CA GLY A 236 9.34 -6.05 3.14
C GLY A 236 8.64 -5.99 1.79
N THR A 237 9.03 -6.89 0.91
CA THR A 237 8.28 -7.08 -0.33
C THR A 237 6.97 -7.80 -0.07
N VAL A 238 5.97 -7.56 -0.94
CA VAL A 238 4.67 -8.25 -0.86
C VAL A 238 4.86 -9.77 -0.85
N ILE A 239 5.81 -10.28 -1.63
CA ILE A 239 6.15 -11.72 -1.66
C ILE A 239 6.66 -12.18 -0.30
N GLN A 240 7.62 -11.47 0.29
CA GLN A 240 8.15 -11.80 1.63
C GLN A 240 7.07 -11.77 2.70
N ILE A 241 6.15 -10.82 2.61
CA ILE A 241 5.03 -10.72 3.57
C ILE A 241 4.05 -11.88 3.37
N ARG A 242 3.77 -12.27 2.13
CA ARG A 242 2.96 -13.46 1.83
C ARG A 242 3.64 -14.75 2.30
N ASP A 243 4.94 -14.90 2.07
CA ASP A 243 5.70 -16.06 2.54
C ASP A 243 5.67 -16.20 4.09
N LEU A 244 5.71 -15.08 4.83
CA LEU A 244 5.53 -15.09 6.29
C LEU A 244 4.14 -15.59 6.72
N LEU A 245 3.16 -15.56 5.81
CA LEU A 245 1.79 -15.99 6.04
C LEU A 245 1.57 -17.43 5.56
N ASP A 246 2.33 -17.89 4.57
CA ASP A 246 2.28 -19.28 4.08
C ASP A 246 2.65 -20.29 5.18
N ASP A 247 3.36 -19.89 6.25
CA ASP A 247 3.58 -20.68 7.46
C ASP A 247 2.31 -20.84 8.32
N HIS A 248 1.22 -20.10 8.02
CA HIS A 248 -0.04 -20.17 8.74
C HIS A 248 -1.09 -20.95 7.94
N PRO A 249 -1.87 -21.79 8.63
CA PRO A 249 -2.91 -22.56 7.99
C PRO A 249 -3.96 -21.63 7.39
N MET A 250 -4.14 -21.69 6.09
CA MET A 250 -5.23 -21.01 5.38
C MET A 250 -6.54 -21.79 5.63
N SER A 251 -7.62 -21.04 5.85
CA SER A 251 -8.95 -21.61 6.01
C SER A 251 -9.68 -21.67 4.67
N VAL A 252 -10.00 -22.86 4.21
CA VAL A 252 -10.72 -23.12 2.96
C VAL A 252 -12.07 -23.69 3.26
N LEU A 253 -13.14 -23.02 2.81
CA LEU A 253 -14.50 -23.52 2.84
C LEU A 253 -14.74 -24.39 1.62
N ILE A 254 -15.19 -25.64 1.84
CA ILE A 254 -15.54 -26.60 0.80
C ILE A 254 -16.98 -27.06 1.03
N GLU A 255 -17.88 -26.67 0.14
CA GLU A 255 -19.28 -27.14 0.13
C GLU A 255 -19.38 -28.34 -0.82
N ILE A 256 -19.75 -29.51 -0.28
CA ILE A 256 -19.71 -30.75 -1.00
C ILE A 256 -20.77 -31.74 -0.46
N ALA A 257 -21.30 -32.57 -1.35
CA ALA A 257 -22.39 -33.47 -1.01
C ALA A 257 -22.04 -34.57 0.01
N GLN A 258 -20.76 -34.96 0.14
CA GLN A 258 -20.27 -36.01 1.06
C GLN A 258 -19.10 -35.50 1.94
N PRO A 259 -19.36 -34.58 2.86
CA PRO A 259 -18.28 -33.90 3.59
C PRO A 259 -17.46 -34.86 4.45
N ARG A 260 -18.09 -35.87 5.09
CA ARG A 260 -17.36 -36.82 5.94
C ARG A 260 -16.41 -37.74 5.16
N TYR A 261 -16.79 -38.15 3.95
CA TYR A 261 -15.93 -38.95 3.08
C TYR A 261 -14.71 -38.15 2.64
N VAL A 262 -14.94 -36.93 2.16
CA VAL A 262 -13.86 -36.04 1.70
C VAL A 262 -12.95 -35.66 2.85
N ALA A 263 -13.46 -35.34 4.04
CA ALA A 263 -12.66 -35.07 5.22
C ALA A 263 -11.71 -36.25 5.55
N GLY A 264 -12.18 -37.50 5.43
CA GLY A 264 -11.36 -38.72 5.62
C GLY A 264 -10.18 -38.80 4.66
N LEU A 265 -10.34 -38.36 3.40
CA LEU A 265 -9.28 -38.32 2.41
C LEU A 265 -8.28 -37.18 2.71
N LEU A 266 -8.79 -35.99 3.04
CA LEU A 266 -8.00 -34.80 3.30
C LEU A 266 -7.16 -34.89 4.59
N LEU A 267 -7.64 -35.58 5.62
CA LEU A 267 -6.92 -35.75 6.90
C LEU A 267 -5.59 -36.50 6.76
N ASN A 268 -5.41 -37.26 5.67
CA ASN A 268 -4.14 -37.94 5.39
C ASN A 268 -3.10 -37.04 4.72
N TRP A 269 -3.42 -35.80 4.40
CA TRP A 269 -2.49 -34.89 3.74
C TRP A 269 -1.64 -34.13 4.78
N PRO A 270 -0.30 -34.09 4.59
CA PRO A 270 0.60 -33.40 5.52
C PRO A 270 0.28 -31.91 5.67
N GLU A 271 -0.28 -31.32 4.63
CA GLU A 271 -0.64 -29.91 4.58
C GLU A 271 -1.88 -29.57 5.39
N VAL A 272 -2.75 -30.56 5.69
CA VAL A 272 -4.00 -30.35 6.42
C VAL A 272 -3.72 -30.34 7.92
N VAL A 273 -3.99 -29.23 8.58
CA VAL A 273 -3.79 -29.02 10.01
C VAL A 273 -5.04 -29.35 10.83
N GLY A 274 -6.20 -29.21 10.23
CA GLY A 274 -7.48 -29.50 10.88
C GLY A 274 -8.65 -29.32 9.93
N ILE A 275 -9.75 -30.00 10.25
CA ILE A 275 -11.01 -29.92 9.52
C ILE A 275 -12.13 -29.74 10.54
N ASP A 276 -12.95 -28.71 10.34
CA ASP A 276 -14.17 -28.49 11.10
C ASP A 276 -15.39 -28.73 10.19
N PHE A 277 -16.46 -29.33 10.76
CA PHE A 277 -17.72 -29.59 10.05
C PHE A 277 -18.74 -28.52 10.45
N GLY A 278 -19.51 -28.03 9.50
CA GLY A 278 -20.56 -27.07 9.78
C GLY A 278 -21.51 -26.91 8.60
N THR A 279 -22.33 -25.85 8.69
CA THR A 279 -23.26 -25.48 7.63
C THR A 279 -22.99 -24.07 7.17
N THR A 280 -23.21 -23.83 5.87
CA THR A 280 -23.21 -22.47 5.30
C THR A 280 -24.49 -21.73 5.74
N PRO A 281 -24.55 -20.38 5.57
CA PRO A 281 -25.78 -19.63 5.82
C PRO A 281 -27.00 -20.13 5.04
N ASP A 282 -26.77 -20.82 3.92
CA ASP A 282 -27.80 -21.43 3.06
C ASP A 282 -28.17 -22.85 3.50
N ASP A 283 -27.73 -23.30 4.71
CA ASP A 283 -27.97 -24.61 5.33
C ASP A 283 -27.39 -25.82 4.56
N HIS A 284 -26.35 -25.58 3.73
CA HIS A 284 -25.63 -26.67 3.06
C HIS A 284 -24.47 -27.17 3.92
N GLU A 285 -24.26 -28.50 3.94
CA GLU A 285 -23.13 -29.10 4.64
C GLU A 285 -21.81 -28.68 4.01
N ALA A 286 -20.86 -28.22 4.84
CA ALA A 286 -19.56 -27.74 4.40
C ALA A 286 -18.44 -28.17 5.32
N LEU A 287 -17.22 -28.21 4.78
CA LEU A 287 -15.97 -28.41 5.48
C LEU A 287 -15.22 -27.09 5.57
N LEU A 288 -14.73 -26.76 6.74
CA LEU A 288 -13.71 -25.74 6.93
C LEU A 288 -12.36 -26.42 7.11
N VAL A 289 -11.56 -26.43 6.05
CA VAL A 289 -10.25 -27.07 6.04
C VAL A 289 -9.17 -26.03 6.34
N ARG A 290 -8.37 -26.29 7.37
CA ARG A 290 -7.17 -25.49 7.66
C ARG A 290 -5.96 -26.17 7.05
N ALA A 291 -5.36 -25.57 6.03
CA ALA A 291 -4.24 -26.13 5.30
C ALA A 291 -3.01 -25.19 5.28
N ARG A 292 -1.83 -25.77 5.50
CA ARG A 292 -0.54 -25.12 5.22
C ARG A 292 -0.23 -25.28 3.73
N ASN A 293 0.62 -24.42 3.18
CA ASN A 293 1.03 -24.47 1.78
C ASN A 293 -0.15 -24.50 0.79
N PRO A 294 -0.88 -23.37 0.64
CA PRO A 294 -2.08 -23.28 -0.19
C PRO A 294 -1.89 -23.80 -1.61
N ARG A 295 -0.73 -23.52 -2.24
CA ARG A 295 -0.44 -23.94 -3.62
C ARG A 295 -0.41 -25.46 -3.77
N GLN A 296 0.18 -26.16 -2.81
CA GLN A 296 0.25 -27.61 -2.80
C GLN A 296 -1.13 -28.22 -2.51
N PHE A 297 -1.82 -27.66 -1.51
CA PHE A 297 -3.18 -28.08 -1.14
C PHE A 297 -4.14 -28.01 -2.34
N PHE A 298 -4.25 -26.85 -3.01
CA PHE A 298 -5.16 -26.72 -4.17
C PHE A 298 -4.77 -27.61 -5.35
N ARG A 299 -3.48 -27.86 -5.57
CA ARG A 299 -3.01 -28.78 -6.61
C ARG A 299 -3.45 -30.21 -6.32
N GLN A 300 -3.32 -30.66 -5.06
CA GLN A 300 -3.73 -31.99 -4.64
C GLN A 300 -5.27 -32.11 -4.64
N LEU A 301 -5.97 -31.08 -4.15
CA LEU A 301 -7.44 -31.05 -4.18
C LEU A 301 -7.98 -31.16 -5.61
N GLY A 302 -7.41 -30.44 -6.56
CA GLY A 302 -7.81 -30.54 -7.97
C GLY A 302 -7.61 -31.94 -8.54
N ARG A 303 -6.54 -32.66 -8.17
CA ARG A 303 -6.34 -34.06 -8.56
C ARG A 303 -7.37 -34.99 -7.91
N LEU A 304 -7.60 -34.84 -6.61
CA LEU A 304 -8.55 -35.63 -5.87
C LEU A 304 -9.97 -35.50 -6.44
N VAL A 305 -10.39 -34.27 -6.78
CA VAL A 305 -11.69 -33.99 -7.41
C VAL A 305 -11.86 -34.76 -8.71
N ILE A 306 -10.82 -34.83 -9.54
CA ILE A 306 -10.84 -35.52 -10.83
C ILE A 306 -10.83 -37.07 -10.63
N GLU A 307 -9.95 -37.56 -9.74
CA GLU A 307 -9.76 -38.97 -9.49
C GLU A 307 -10.99 -39.64 -8.84
N GLU A 308 -11.61 -38.97 -7.88
CA GLU A 308 -12.76 -39.47 -7.13
C GLU A 308 -14.12 -39.04 -7.73
N GLY A 309 -14.10 -38.20 -8.80
CA GLY A 309 -15.33 -37.70 -9.40
C GLY A 309 -16.18 -36.84 -8.46
N LEU A 310 -15.55 -36.04 -7.59
CA LEU A 310 -16.25 -35.26 -6.58
C LEU A 310 -16.90 -34.02 -7.18
N GLU A 311 -18.14 -33.73 -6.78
CA GLU A 311 -18.85 -32.50 -7.14
C GLU A 311 -18.71 -31.46 -6.02
N ILE A 312 -17.80 -30.50 -6.19
CA ILE A 312 -17.67 -29.36 -5.30
C ILE A 312 -18.65 -28.27 -5.75
N GLN A 313 -19.57 -27.87 -4.87
CA GLN A 313 -20.56 -26.83 -5.13
C GLN A 313 -19.97 -25.44 -4.88
N ARG A 314 -19.13 -25.31 -3.83
CA ARG A 314 -18.43 -24.07 -3.50
C ARG A 314 -17.05 -24.36 -2.94
N LEU A 315 -16.08 -23.60 -3.40
CA LEU A 315 -14.71 -23.62 -2.91
C LEU A 315 -14.28 -22.18 -2.69
N GLU A 316 -14.02 -21.81 -1.45
CA GLU A 316 -13.68 -20.42 -1.09
C GLU A 316 -12.53 -20.38 -0.08
N ALA A 317 -11.48 -19.63 -0.38
CA ALA A 317 -10.42 -19.33 0.58
C ALA A 317 -10.88 -18.16 1.45
N LEU A 318 -11.14 -18.40 2.72
CA LEU A 318 -11.67 -17.38 3.64
C LEU A 318 -10.58 -16.40 4.10
N ASP A 319 -9.32 -16.81 4.07
CA ASP A 319 -8.17 -16.05 4.57
C ASP A 319 -7.28 -15.49 3.44
N ASP A 320 -7.75 -15.51 2.18
CA ASP A 320 -6.99 -15.01 1.02
C ASP A 320 -7.03 -13.48 0.90
N SER A 321 -7.85 -12.82 1.72
CA SER A 321 -7.97 -11.37 1.69
C SER A 321 -6.87 -10.69 2.53
N THR A 322 -6.44 -9.53 2.08
CA THR A 322 -5.54 -8.62 2.82
C THR A 322 -6.04 -8.33 4.24
N GLN A 323 -7.37 -8.31 4.44
CA GLN A 323 -7.96 -8.12 5.75
C GLN A 323 -7.72 -9.32 6.67
N ALA A 324 -7.72 -10.55 6.16
CA ALA A 324 -7.38 -11.75 6.91
C ALA A 324 -5.90 -11.74 7.32
N ILE A 325 -5.02 -11.37 6.39
CA ILE A 325 -3.60 -11.13 6.64
C ILE A 325 -3.39 -10.10 7.75
N LEU A 326 -4.05 -8.95 7.63
CA LEU A 326 -4.00 -7.89 8.63
C LEU A 326 -4.56 -8.34 9.98
N SER A 327 -5.70 -9.04 10.01
CA SER A 327 -6.32 -9.51 11.26
C SER A 327 -5.43 -10.54 11.96
N TYR A 328 -4.73 -11.36 11.20
CA TYR A 328 -3.77 -12.34 11.72
C TYR A 328 -2.54 -11.66 12.35
N LEU A 329 -1.85 -10.79 11.61
CA LEU A 329 -0.71 -10.01 12.13
C LEU A 329 -1.09 -9.15 13.35
N LEU A 330 -2.38 -8.90 13.53
CA LEU A 330 -2.96 -8.19 14.67
C LEU A 330 -3.22 -9.07 15.89
N GLY A 331 -3.01 -10.40 15.79
CA GLY A 331 -3.41 -11.35 16.84
C GLY A 331 -4.93 -11.37 17.05
N GLY A 332 -5.70 -11.00 16.02
CA GLY A 332 -7.15 -11.19 15.96
C GLY A 332 -7.44 -12.68 15.81
N ARG A 333 -8.34 -13.23 16.61
CA ARG A 333 -8.94 -14.52 16.32
C ARG A 333 -9.69 -14.37 14.99
N ASN A 334 -9.50 -15.31 14.07
CA ASN A 334 -10.19 -15.36 12.79
C ASN A 334 -11.66 -14.96 12.97
N LEU A 335 -12.09 -13.93 12.24
CA LEU A 335 -13.49 -13.68 11.95
C LEU A 335 -13.88 -14.73 10.90
N ALA A 336 -13.93 -16.01 11.30
CA ALA A 336 -14.65 -17.01 10.51
C ALA A 336 -16.08 -16.47 10.30
N PRO A 337 -16.60 -16.43 9.07
CA PRO A 337 -18.02 -16.22 8.86
C PRO A 337 -18.75 -17.22 9.75
N ARG A 338 -19.92 -16.84 10.28
CA ARG A 338 -20.69 -17.61 11.25
C ARG A 338 -20.91 -19.03 10.74
N PHE A 339 -19.91 -19.87 10.98
CA PHE A 339 -19.97 -21.28 10.82
C PHE A 339 -20.71 -21.76 12.07
N THR A 340 -21.92 -22.23 11.92
CA THR A 340 -22.69 -22.75 13.05
C THR A 340 -22.18 -24.15 13.34
N ASP A 341 -21.42 -24.31 14.45
CA ASP A 341 -21.09 -25.63 15.00
C ASP A 341 -22.41 -26.39 15.28
N ARG A 342 -22.59 -27.51 14.65
CA ARG A 342 -23.54 -28.52 15.16
C ARG A 342 -22.90 -29.19 16.37
N GLN A 343 -23.44 -28.93 17.55
CA GLN A 343 -23.20 -29.74 18.74
C GLN A 343 -23.69 -31.16 18.55
#